data_ebdfae91f0e94378954e379153a49220
#
_entry.id   ebdfae91f0e94378954e379153a49220
#
_cell.length_a   1.000
_cell.length_b   1.000
_cell.length_c   1.000
_cell.angle_alpha   90.00
_cell.angle_beta   90.00
_cell.angle_gamma   90.00
#
_symmetry.space_group_name_H-M   'P 1'
#
loop_
_entity.id
_entity.type
_entity.pdbx_description
1 polymer ?
#
loop_
_entity_poly.entity_id
_entity_poly.type
_entity_poly.pdbx_seq_one_letter_code
_entity_poly.pdbx_strand_id
1 'polypeptide(L)'
;MRAQTIDIQELLEAGVHFGHLTRKWHPKMAPYIFMERNGIHIIDLHKTAAKMEEAGEAMKKIAASGRKIMFVATKKQAKEIVSELASKMGMPYITERWPGGMLTNFVTIRKAVKKMSAIDRMKTDGTFDTLSKREKLQIERTRENLEKNLGSIADMTRLPGAIFVVDAMHEHIAVSEAHKLGIPVFAMVDTNTDPTSVDFAIPANDDASKSIQKIVSYLYECVVEGLAERKSQKEEADAKAAEAPKAEAAPAQEAPKAEEKAE
;
A
#
# COMPACT_ATOMS: atom_id res chain seq x y z
N MET A 1 -11.11 -0.68 -18.28
CA MET A 1 -10.20 -1.72 -18.85
C MET A 1 -10.31 -2.92 -17.94
N ARG A 2 -10.47 -4.14 -18.46
CA ARG A 2 -10.42 -5.35 -17.62
C ARG A 2 -8.94 -5.66 -17.37
N ALA A 3 -8.60 -6.06 -16.13
CA ALA A 3 -7.27 -6.57 -15.81
C ALA A 3 -6.87 -7.62 -16.85
N GLN A 4 -5.63 -7.55 -17.33
CA GLN A 4 -5.14 -8.47 -18.35
C GLN A 4 -5.28 -9.91 -17.84
N THR A 5 -5.72 -10.80 -18.71
CA THR A 5 -5.72 -12.24 -18.44
C THR A 5 -4.28 -12.66 -18.12
N ILE A 6 -4.07 -13.34 -17.01
CA ILE A 6 -2.72 -13.77 -16.62
C ILE A 6 -2.27 -14.86 -17.59
N ASP A 7 -1.20 -14.56 -18.35
CA ASP A 7 -0.59 -15.57 -19.23
C ASP A 7 0.47 -16.36 -18.46
N ILE A 8 0.29 -17.68 -18.40
CA ILE A 8 1.20 -18.60 -17.71
C ILE A 8 2.57 -18.63 -18.40
N GLN A 9 2.62 -18.43 -19.73
CA GLN A 9 3.89 -18.40 -20.47
C GLN A 9 4.73 -17.19 -20.07
N GLU A 10 4.11 -16.01 -19.93
CA GLU A 10 4.78 -14.81 -19.45
C GLU A 10 5.30 -14.95 -18.00
N LEU A 11 4.55 -15.64 -17.14
CA LEU A 11 5.01 -15.96 -15.77
C LEU A 11 6.20 -16.92 -15.79
N LEU A 12 6.19 -17.89 -16.70
CA LEU A 12 7.30 -18.84 -16.88
C LEU A 12 8.57 -18.13 -17.35
N GLU A 13 8.48 -17.26 -18.35
CA GLU A 13 9.59 -16.47 -18.90
C GLU A 13 10.15 -15.47 -17.88
N ALA A 14 9.29 -14.91 -17.03
CA ALA A 14 9.70 -14.04 -15.93
C ALA A 14 10.39 -14.81 -14.79
N GLY A 15 10.37 -16.15 -14.82
CA GLY A 15 11.00 -16.97 -13.79
C GLY A 15 10.26 -17.02 -12.45
N VAL A 16 8.95 -16.80 -12.47
CA VAL A 16 8.08 -16.81 -11.26
C VAL A 16 8.06 -18.18 -10.59
N HIS A 17 8.24 -19.25 -11.39
CA HIS A 17 8.18 -20.65 -10.96
C HIS A 17 9.38 -21.12 -10.13
N PHE A 18 10.49 -20.39 -10.11
CA PHE A 18 11.65 -20.78 -9.32
C PHE A 18 11.43 -20.44 -7.84
N GLY A 19 11.57 -21.46 -7.00
CA GLY A 19 11.59 -21.30 -5.55
C GLY A 19 13.01 -21.44 -4.99
N HIS A 20 13.10 -21.59 -3.70
CA HIS A 20 14.34 -21.76 -2.98
C HIS A 20 14.81 -23.24 -2.96
N LEU A 21 16.03 -23.45 -2.45
CA LEU A 21 16.62 -24.78 -2.25
C LEU A 21 15.74 -25.64 -1.34
N THR A 22 15.64 -26.94 -1.64
CA THR A 22 14.85 -27.92 -0.90
C THR A 22 15.14 -27.96 0.59
N ARG A 23 16.38 -27.70 1.00
CA ARG A 23 16.78 -27.65 2.43
C ARG A 23 16.22 -26.45 3.21
N LYS A 24 15.72 -25.42 2.52
CA LYS A 24 15.22 -24.18 3.15
C LYS A 24 13.71 -24.02 3.06
N TRP A 25 13.01 -24.99 2.48
CA TRP A 25 11.59 -24.87 2.26
C TRP A 25 10.77 -24.93 3.55
N HIS A 26 9.58 -24.35 3.49
CA HIS A 26 8.61 -24.43 4.58
C HIS A 26 7.55 -25.50 4.28
N PRO A 27 7.26 -26.45 5.22
CA PRO A 27 6.33 -27.57 4.95
C PRO A 27 4.93 -27.15 4.51
N LYS A 28 4.41 -26.03 5.00
CA LYS A 28 3.12 -25.50 4.60
C LYS A 28 3.06 -25.00 3.15
N MET A 29 4.20 -24.86 2.49
CA MET A 29 4.28 -24.55 1.05
C MET A 29 4.07 -25.76 0.15
N ALA A 30 4.03 -26.98 0.70
CA ALA A 30 3.80 -28.20 -0.07
C ALA A 30 2.63 -28.13 -1.07
N PRO A 31 1.47 -27.55 -0.75
CA PRO A 31 0.35 -27.41 -1.71
C PRO A 31 0.69 -26.56 -2.95
N TYR A 32 1.67 -25.66 -2.88
CA TYR A 32 2.03 -24.73 -3.94
C TYR A 32 3.26 -25.19 -4.75
N ILE A 33 3.92 -26.25 -4.32
CA ILE A 33 5.08 -26.82 -5.01
C ILE A 33 4.58 -27.82 -6.04
N PHE A 34 5.04 -27.66 -7.30
CA PHE A 34 4.73 -28.59 -8.39
C PHE A 34 5.67 -29.77 -8.41
N MET A 35 6.98 -29.53 -8.33
CA MET A 35 8.03 -30.56 -8.36
C MET A 35 9.35 -30.05 -7.79
N GLU A 36 10.30 -30.96 -7.63
CA GLU A 36 11.70 -30.63 -7.32
C GLU A 36 12.55 -30.87 -8.58
N ARG A 37 13.45 -29.94 -8.89
CA ARG A 37 14.43 -30.08 -9.97
C ARG A 37 15.78 -29.49 -9.56
N ASN A 38 16.84 -30.28 -9.66
CA ASN A 38 18.21 -29.86 -9.29
C ASN A 38 18.33 -29.30 -7.86
N GLY A 39 17.59 -29.86 -6.88
CA GLY A 39 17.61 -29.40 -5.50
C GLY A 39 16.92 -28.06 -5.25
N ILE A 40 16.10 -27.59 -6.19
CA ILE A 40 15.28 -26.38 -6.11
C ILE A 40 13.82 -26.76 -6.28
N HIS A 41 12.93 -26.20 -5.47
CA HIS A 41 11.51 -26.35 -5.63
C HIS A 41 10.98 -25.51 -6.80
N ILE A 42 10.06 -26.07 -7.57
CA ILE A 42 9.35 -25.38 -8.64
C ILE A 42 7.94 -25.13 -8.19
N ILE A 43 7.53 -23.86 -8.24
CA ILE A 43 6.20 -23.40 -7.85
C ILE A 43 5.18 -23.67 -8.96
N ASP A 44 3.97 -24.06 -8.60
CA ASP A 44 2.85 -24.30 -9.51
C ASP A 44 2.26 -22.95 -10.00
N LEU A 45 2.54 -22.59 -11.25
CA LEU A 45 2.09 -21.33 -11.85
C LEU A 45 0.57 -21.22 -11.99
N HIS A 46 -0.17 -22.33 -12.11
CA HIS A 46 -1.63 -22.29 -12.12
C HIS A 46 -2.19 -21.80 -10.78
N LYS A 47 -1.59 -22.23 -9.67
CA LYS A 47 -1.94 -21.76 -8.33
C LYS A 47 -1.50 -20.32 -8.12
N THR A 48 -0.32 -19.95 -8.64
CA THR A 48 0.13 -18.55 -8.62
C THR A 48 -0.88 -17.66 -9.33
N ALA A 49 -1.30 -17.99 -10.55
CA ALA A 49 -2.28 -17.22 -11.33
C ALA A 49 -3.61 -17.07 -10.58
N ALA A 50 -4.17 -18.17 -10.07
CA ALA A 50 -5.41 -18.14 -9.29
C ALA A 50 -5.30 -17.25 -8.03
N LYS A 51 -4.17 -17.30 -7.31
CA LYS A 51 -3.92 -16.46 -6.13
C LYS A 51 -3.63 -15.00 -6.48
N MET A 52 -3.04 -14.73 -7.63
CA MET A 52 -2.90 -13.36 -8.14
C MET A 52 -4.25 -12.73 -8.47
N GLU A 53 -5.16 -13.49 -9.11
CA GLU A 53 -6.52 -13.03 -9.41
C GLU A 53 -7.30 -12.72 -8.13
N GLU A 54 -7.29 -13.64 -7.16
CA GLU A 54 -7.93 -13.46 -5.86
C GLU A 54 -7.40 -12.20 -5.13
N ALA A 55 -6.09 -12.03 -5.09
CA ALA A 55 -5.45 -10.88 -4.48
C ALA A 55 -5.76 -9.57 -5.24
N GLY A 56 -5.70 -9.60 -6.58
CA GLY A 56 -6.01 -8.46 -7.44
C GLY A 56 -7.44 -7.95 -7.25
N GLU A 57 -8.43 -8.85 -7.23
CA GLU A 57 -9.82 -8.47 -6.97
C GLU A 57 -10.02 -7.86 -5.58
N ALA A 58 -9.39 -8.44 -4.55
CA ALA A 58 -9.46 -7.91 -3.20
C ALA A 58 -8.81 -6.51 -3.09
N MET A 59 -7.64 -6.33 -3.68
CA MET A 59 -6.95 -5.02 -3.72
C MET A 59 -7.76 -3.99 -4.52
N LYS A 60 -8.37 -4.36 -5.64
CA LYS A 60 -9.28 -3.52 -6.43
C LYS A 60 -10.44 -3.01 -5.58
N LYS A 61 -11.11 -3.89 -4.81
CA LYS A 61 -12.21 -3.51 -3.91
C LYS A 61 -11.77 -2.54 -2.82
N ILE A 62 -10.57 -2.74 -2.25
CA ILE A 62 -10.00 -1.84 -1.25
C ILE A 62 -9.72 -0.45 -1.87
N ALA A 63 -9.13 -0.40 -3.06
CA ALA A 63 -8.86 0.84 -3.78
C ALA A 63 -10.16 1.59 -4.15
N ALA A 64 -11.19 0.87 -4.62
CA ALA A 64 -12.52 1.42 -4.92
C ALA A 64 -13.17 2.03 -3.67
N SER A 65 -12.97 1.44 -2.47
CA SER A 65 -13.46 2.02 -1.22
C SER A 65 -12.72 3.30 -0.80
N GLY A 66 -11.64 3.67 -1.50
CA GLY A 66 -10.82 4.86 -1.25
C GLY A 66 -9.83 4.72 -0.11
N ARG A 67 -9.62 3.52 0.40
CA ARG A 67 -8.56 3.24 1.35
C ARG A 67 -7.24 3.08 0.60
N LYS A 68 -6.15 3.57 1.19
CA LYS A 68 -4.81 3.42 0.62
C LYS A 68 -4.24 2.03 0.95
N ILE A 69 -3.50 1.48 0.01
CA ILE A 69 -2.73 0.24 0.17
C ILE A 69 -1.27 0.64 0.33
N MET A 70 -0.60 0.14 1.36
CA MET A 70 0.82 0.41 1.58
C MET A 70 1.67 -0.71 0.98
N PHE A 71 2.66 -0.33 0.19
CA PHE A 71 3.59 -1.27 -0.44
C PHE A 71 4.89 -1.34 0.35
N VAL A 72 5.36 -2.56 0.66
CA VAL A 72 6.56 -2.80 1.46
C VAL A 72 7.51 -3.71 0.69
N ALA A 73 8.70 -3.22 0.40
CA ALA A 73 9.70 -3.96 -0.35
C ALA A 73 11.12 -3.47 -0.04
N THR A 74 11.78 -4.08 0.95
CA THR A 74 13.15 -3.67 1.31
C THR A 74 14.24 -4.48 0.57
N LYS A 75 13.87 -5.54 -0.14
CA LYS A 75 14.80 -6.29 -1.02
C LYS A 75 15.33 -5.41 -2.15
N LYS A 76 16.63 -5.46 -2.43
CA LYS A 76 17.28 -4.64 -3.48
C LYS A 76 16.62 -4.80 -4.85
N GLN A 77 16.20 -6.02 -5.19
CA GLN A 77 15.58 -6.36 -6.47
C GLN A 77 14.17 -5.76 -6.64
N ALA A 78 13.48 -5.48 -5.52
CA ALA A 78 12.10 -5.02 -5.49
C ALA A 78 11.96 -3.49 -5.33
N LYS A 79 12.95 -2.84 -4.71
CA LYS A 79 12.89 -1.42 -4.32
C LYS A 79 12.46 -0.48 -5.44
N GLU A 80 13.17 -0.51 -6.57
CA GLU A 80 12.92 0.40 -7.69
C GLU A 80 11.56 0.14 -8.32
N ILE A 81 11.23 -1.14 -8.54
CA ILE A 81 9.97 -1.56 -9.17
C ILE A 81 8.77 -1.09 -8.34
N VAL A 82 8.83 -1.36 -7.02
CA VAL A 82 7.72 -1.03 -6.11
C VAL A 82 7.61 0.48 -5.91
N SER A 83 8.73 1.20 -5.75
CA SER A 83 8.70 2.66 -5.59
C SER A 83 8.12 3.37 -6.80
N GLU A 84 8.49 2.94 -8.01
CA GLU A 84 7.99 3.52 -9.27
C GLU A 84 6.48 3.30 -9.42
N LEU A 85 6.02 2.05 -9.28
CA LEU A 85 4.62 1.71 -9.48
C LEU A 85 3.71 2.29 -8.38
N ALA A 86 4.16 2.24 -7.11
CA ALA A 86 3.39 2.82 -6.01
C ALA A 86 3.29 4.35 -6.12
N SER A 87 4.37 5.04 -6.53
CA SER A 87 4.34 6.49 -6.79
C SER A 87 3.36 6.86 -7.89
N LYS A 88 3.32 6.11 -9.00
CA LYS A 88 2.37 6.32 -10.10
C LYS A 88 0.91 6.21 -9.65
N MET A 89 0.61 5.37 -8.66
CA MET A 89 -0.72 5.21 -8.07
C MET A 89 -1.03 6.24 -6.98
N GLY A 90 -0.06 7.00 -6.51
CA GLY A 90 -0.19 7.83 -5.31
C GLY A 90 -0.43 7.02 -4.03
N MET A 91 0.08 5.79 -3.98
CA MET A 91 0.01 4.91 -2.83
C MET A 91 1.28 5.03 -1.96
N PRO A 92 1.16 4.92 -0.63
CA PRO A 92 2.31 4.93 0.26
C PRO A 92 3.16 3.67 0.07
N TYR A 93 4.48 3.81 0.16
CA TYR A 93 5.40 2.68 0.06
C TYR A 93 6.59 2.83 1.00
N ILE A 94 7.24 1.71 1.33
CA ILE A 94 8.47 1.65 2.13
C ILE A 94 9.44 0.72 1.43
N THR A 95 10.61 1.26 1.05
CA THR A 95 11.61 0.54 0.28
C THR A 95 12.98 0.46 0.97
N GLU A 96 13.26 1.33 1.95
CA GLU A 96 14.57 1.33 2.59
C GLU A 96 14.63 0.41 3.81
N ARG A 97 13.89 0.75 4.83
CA ARG A 97 13.81 -0.04 6.06
C ARG A 97 12.45 0.16 6.71
N TRP A 98 11.84 -0.94 7.14
CA TRP A 98 10.65 -0.85 7.97
C TRP A 98 11.01 -0.34 9.37
N PRO A 99 10.55 0.84 9.79
CA PRO A 99 10.76 1.29 11.17
C PRO A 99 9.79 0.53 12.08
N GLY A 100 10.30 -0.10 13.15
CA GLY A 100 9.44 -0.76 14.12
C GLY A 100 8.43 0.22 14.71
N GLY A 101 7.17 -0.21 14.82
CA GLY A 101 6.06 0.64 15.25
C GLY A 101 5.43 1.49 14.14
N MET A 102 5.74 1.19 12.88
CA MET A 102 5.22 1.94 11.74
C MET A 102 3.69 2.01 11.71
N LEU A 103 3.04 0.91 11.98
CA LEU A 103 1.59 0.82 12.07
C LEU A 103 1.11 0.92 13.51
N THR A 104 1.72 0.18 14.43
CA THR A 104 1.30 0.08 15.82
C THR A 104 1.57 1.35 16.61
N ASN A 105 2.58 2.14 16.26
CA ASN A 105 2.90 3.43 16.87
C ASN A 105 2.89 4.58 15.85
N PHE A 106 1.86 4.62 15.03
CA PHE A 106 1.71 5.57 13.94
C PHE A 106 1.77 7.03 14.39
N VAL A 107 1.34 7.33 15.62
CA VAL A 107 1.43 8.70 16.20
C VAL A 107 2.88 9.20 16.25
N THR A 108 3.81 8.33 16.64
CA THR A 108 5.25 8.68 16.71
C THR A 108 5.84 8.86 15.31
N ILE A 109 5.45 8.01 14.37
CA ILE A 109 5.85 8.15 12.96
C ILE A 109 5.35 9.48 12.39
N ARG A 110 4.10 9.86 12.65
CA ARG A 110 3.58 11.17 12.24
C ARG A 110 4.33 12.35 12.88
N LYS A 111 4.83 12.22 14.11
CA LYS A 111 5.71 13.25 14.72
C LYS A 111 7.03 13.36 13.94
N ALA A 112 7.61 12.25 13.49
CA ALA A 112 8.82 12.26 12.65
C ALA A 112 8.58 12.92 11.27
N VAL A 113 7.45 12.62 10.63
CA VAL A 113 7.02 13.29 9.38
C VAL A 113 6.81 14.80 9.61
N LYS A 114 6.13 15.21 10.69
CA LYS A 114 5.97 16.62 11.02
C LYS A 114 7.32 17.32 11.28
N LYS A 115 8.29 16.62 11.87
CA LYS A 115 9.66 17.14 12.04
C LYS A 115 10.33 17.42 10.70
N MET A 116 10.15 16.55 9.72
CA MET A 116 10.64 16.76 8.35
C MET A 116 10.05 18.04 7.74
N SER A 117 8.71 18.19 7.79
CA SER A 117 8.01 19.39 7.32
C SER A 117 8.41 20.66 8.08
N ALA A 118 8.72 20.55 9.37
CA ALA A 118 9.21 21.69 10.16
C ALA A 118 10.61 22.15 9.70
N ILE A 119 11.49 21.20 9.37
CA ILE A 119 12.82 21.52 8.82
C ILE A 119 12.67 22.22 7.46
N ASP A 120 11.74 21.77 6.59
CA ASP A 120 11.50 22.42 5.31
C ASP A 120 10.98 23.86 5.48
N ARG A 121 10.10 24.10 6.46
CA ARG A 121 9.65 25.47 6.82
C ARG A 121 10.81 26.34 7.32
N MET A 122 11.67 25.82 8.20
CA MET A 122 12.83 26.57 8.68
C MET A 122 13.74 27.04 7.55
N LYS A 123 13.86 26.26 6.46
CA LYS A 123 14.59 26.64 5.25
C LYS A 123 13.90 27.79 4.49
N THR A 124 12.57 27.76 4.44
CA THR A 124 11.76 28.78 3.76
C THR A 124 11.71 30.09 4.55
N ASP A 125 11.62 30.02 5.88
CA ASP A 125 11.51 31.19 6.76
C ASP A 125 12.84 31.91 7.03
N GLY A 126 13.96 31.42 6.45
CA GLY A 126 15.29 32.00 6.64
C GLY A 126 15.93 31.73 8.03
N THR A 127 15.20 31.09 8.95
CA THR A 127 15.73 30.71 10.27
C THR A 127 16.92 29.76 10.16
N PHE A 128 16.94 28.95 9.09
CA PHE A 128 18.05 28.06 8.79
C PHE A 128 19.37 28.83 8.59
N ASP A 129 19.33 30.05 8.04
CA ASP A 129 20.53 30.82 7.75
C ASP A 129 21.23 31.40 8.99
N THR A 130 20.52 31.52 10.09
CA THR A 130 21.07 32.00 11.38
C THR A 130 21.84 30.91 12.14
N LEU A 131 21.74 29.64 11.73
CA LEU A 131 22.37 28.52 12.41
C LEU A 131 23.87 28.39 12.04
N SER A 132 24.65 27.80 12.96
CA SER A 132 26.05 27.47 12.71
C SER A 132 26.17 26.41 11.60
N LYS A 133 27.31 26.38 10.91
CA LYS A 133 27.62 25.42 9.81
C LYS A 133 27.42 23.95 10.28
N ARG A 134 27.79 23.64 11.51
CA ARG A 134 27.65 22.28 12.08
C ARG A 134 26.18 21.90 12.29
N GLU A 135 25.37 22.80 12.80
CA GLU A 135 23.93 22.58 13.00
C GLU A 135 23.20 22.43 11.66
N LYS A 136 23.49 23.30 10.69
CA LYS A 136 22.96 23.18 9.32
C LYS A 136 23.19 21.76 8.77
N LEU A 137 24.44 21.30 8.82
CA LEU A 137 24.77 19.96 8.31
C LEU A 137 24.06 18.84 9.06
N GLN A 138 23.90 18.95 10.39
CA GLN A 138 23.20 17.95 11.19
C GLN A 138 21.72 17.91 10.88
N ILE A 139 21.09 19.06 10.69
CA ILE A 139 19.67 19.18 10.31
C ILE A 139 19.45 18.63 8.91
N GLU A 140 20.33 18.94 7.95
CA GLU A 140 20.24 18.40 6.58
C GLU A 140 20.34 16.86 6.56
N ARG A 141 21.34 16.31 7.23
CA ARG A 141 21.45 14.83 7.36
C ARG A 141 20.23 14.20 8.00
N THR A 142 19.66 14.87 8.99
CA THR A 142 18.44 14.40 9.65
C THR A 142 17.26 14.43 8.68
N ARG A 143 17.11 15.51 7.91
CA ARG A 143 16.08 15.65 6.89
C ARG A 143 16.20 14.58 5.81
N GLU A 144 17.39 14.42 5.23
CA GLU A 144 17.65 13.40 4.22
C GLU A 144 17.33 12.00 4.70
N ASN A 145 17.71 11.64 5.92
CA ASN A 145 17.38 10.35 6.51
C ASN A 145 15.87 10.17 6.73
N LEU A 146 15.15 11.21 7.15
CA LEU A 146 13.70 11.17 7.31
C LEU A 146 13.01 11.07 5.95
N GLU A 147 13.45 11.83 4.95
CA GLU A 147 12.90 11.80 3.61
C GLU A 147 13.09 10.43 2.96
N LYS A 148 14.30 9.87 3.06
CA LYS A 148 14.62 8.55 2.53
C LYS A 148 13.75 7.44 3.12
N ASN A 149 13.48 7.48 4.42
CA ASN A 149 12.73 6.42 5.11
C ASN A 149 11.22 6.66 5.17
N LEU A 150 10.77 7.91 5.20
CA LEU A 150 9.38 8.28 5.48
C LEU A 150 8.77 9.23 4.44
N GLY A 151 9.54 9.65 3.43
CA GLY A 151 9.07 10.61 2.42
C GLY A 151 7.82 10.13 1.68
N SER A 152 7.78 8.85 1.32
CA SER A 152 6.65 8.23 0.61
C SER A 152 5.34 8.15 1.41
N ILE A 153 5.41 8.31 2.73
CA ILE A 153 4.25 8.28 3.62
C ILE A 153 3.89 9.65 4.20
N ALA A 154 4.55 10.72 3.74
CA ALA A 154 4.34 12.08 4.25
C ALA A 154 2.86 12.50 4.21
N ASP A 155 2.16 12.17 3.15
CA ASP A 155 0.75 12.48 2.91
C ASP A 155 -0.24 11.51 3.60
N MET A 156 0.27 10.51 4.30
CA MET A 156 -0.58 9.52 4.94
C MET A 156 -1.12 10.03 6.28
N THR A 157 -2.41 10.34 6.32
CA THR A 157 -3.09 10.86 7.52
C THR A 157 -3.71 9.77 8.39
N ARG A 158 -4.01 8.60 7.81
CA ARG A 158 -4.69 7.46 8.44
C ARG A 158 -3.90 6.19 8.16
N LEU A 159 -4.14 5.16 8.96
CA LEU A 159 -3.61 3.82 8.70
C LEU A 159 -4.08 3.30 7.34
N PRO A 160 -3.25 2.50 6.64
CA PRO A 160 -3.61 1.92 5.36
C PRO A 160 -4.76 0.90 5.52
N GLY A 161 -5.55 0.71 4.47
CA GLY A 161 -6.61 -0.28 4.43
C GLY A 161 -6.11 -1.70 4.17
N ALA A 162 -4.89 -1.84 3.67
CA ALA A 162 -4.18 -3.09 3.46
C ALA A 162 -2.67 -2.82 3.31
N ILE A 163 -1.86 -3.86 3.48
CA ILE A 163 -0.45 -3.84 3.11
C ILE A 163 -0.16 -4.89 2.05
N PHE A 164 0.72 -4.56 1.11
CA PHE A 164 1.31 -5.51 0.15
C PHE A 164 2.79 -5.63 0.44
N VAL A 165 3.27 -6.85 0.61
CA VAL A 165 4.64 -7.14 1.06
C VAL A 165 5.34 -8.01 0.02
N VAL A 166 6.56 -7.65 -0.36
CA VAL A 166 7.46 -8.52 -1.14
C VAL A 166 8.37 -9.24 -0.16
N ASP A 167 8.28 -10.58 -0.12
CA ASP A 167 8.96 -11.44 0.84
C ASP A 167 8.46 -11.29 2.30
N ALA A 168 7.41 -12.03 2.64
CA ALA A 168 6.83 -11.99 3.98
C ALA A 168 7.79 -12.51 5.08
N MET A 169 8.77 -13.34 4.73
CA MET A 169 9.79 -13.82 5.69
C MET A 169 10.74 -12.68 6.07
N HIS A 170 11.18 -11.89 5.11
CA HIS A 170 12.07 -10.76 5.35
C HIS A 170 11.34 -9.63 6.11
N GLU A 171 10.11 -9.33 5.72
CA GLU A 171 9.29 -8.26 6.27
C GLU A 171 8.36 -8.72 7.42
N HIS A 172 8.77 -9.74 8.19
CA HIS A 172 7.95 -10.33 9.26
C HIS A 172 7.47 -9.32 10.32
N ILE A 173 8.21 -8.22 10.54
CA ILE A 173 7.82 -7.16 11.48
C ILE A 173 6.60 -6.42 10.92
N ALA A 174 6.60 -6.06 9.64
CA ALA A 174 5.47 -5.40 8.98
C ALA A 174 4.21 -6.27 9.02
N VAL A 175 4.35 -7.57 8.71
CA VAL A 175 3.27 -8.57 8.77
C VAL A 175 2.72 -8.67 10.19
N SER A 176 3.59 -8.80 11.20
CA SER A 176 3.16 -8.90 12.60
C SER A 176 2.45 -7.65 13.12
N GLU A 177 2.88 -6.46 12.70
CA GLU A 177 2.21 -5.21 13.06
C GLU A 177 0.84 -5.08 12.39
N ALA A 178 0.73 -5.47 11.12
CA ALA A 178 -0.55 -5.45 10.41
C ALA A 178 -1.57 -6.38 11.05
N HIS A 179 -1.18 -7.61 11.38
CA HIS A 179 -2.05 -8.58 12.08
C HIS A 179 -2.53 -8.06 13.44
N LYS A 180 -1.66 -7.41 14.22
CA LYS A 180 -2.07 -6.80 15.52
C LYS A 180 -3.18 -5.76 15.37
N LEU A 181 -3.26 -5.12 14.21
CA LEU A 181 -4.24 -4.07 13.92
C LEU A 181 -5.42 -4.57 13.06
N GLY A 182 -5.45 -5.85 12.69
CA GLY A 182 -6.47 -6.42 11.81
C GLY A 182 -6.44 -5.81 10.40
N ILE A 183 -5.26 -5.41 9.91
CA ILE A 183 -5.06 -4.89 8.56
C ILE A 183 -4.74 -6.08 7.66
N PRO A 184 -5.52 -6.32 6.57
CA PRO A 184 -5.27 -7.42 5.65
C PRO A 184 -3.90 -7.31 4.98
N VAL A 185 -3.21 -8.47 4.91
CA VAL A 185 -1.86 -8.60 4.39
C VAL A 185 -1.87 -9.39 3.10
N PHE A 186 -1.43 -8.75 2.03
CA PHE A 186 -1.12 -9.36 0.75
C PHE A 186 0.38 -9.56 0.66
N ALA A 187 0.85 -10.73 0.25
CA ALA A 187 2.29 -10.94 0.15
C ALA A 187 2.69 -11.87 -1.00
N MET A 188 3.83 -11.54 -1.62
CA MET A 188 4.60 -12.52 -2.38
C MET A 188 5.30 -13.46 -1.41
N VAL A 189 5.10 -14.76 -1.61
CA VAL A 189 5.55 -15.83 -0.71
C VAL A 189 6.34 -16.85 -1.51
N ASP A 190 7.63 -16.98 -1.23
CA ASP A 190 8.46 -18.04 -1.83
C ASP A 190 8.38 -19.33 -0.98
N THR A 191 8.98 -20.39 -1.46
CA THR A 191 8.93 -21.73 -0.86
C THR A 191 9.53 -21.83 0.53
N ASN A 192 10.30 -20.84 1.00
CA ASN A 192 10.91 -20.76 2.34
C ASN A 192 10.02 -20.09 3.40
N THR A 193 8.85 -19.57 3.02
CA THR A 193 7.98 -18.76 3.87
C THR A 193 6.71 -19.52 4.27
N ASP A 194 6.14 -19.21 5.44
CA ASP A 194 4.83 -19.72 5.86
C ASP A 194 3.70 -18.98 5.15
N PRO A 195 2.95 -19.61 4.22
CA PRO A 195 1.86 -18.95 3.53
C PRO A 195 0.66 -18.61 4.43
N THR A 196 0.55 -19.24 5.60
CA THR A 196 -0.54 -18.99 6.55
C THR A 196 -0.29 -17.75 7.41
N SER A 197 0.90 -17.16 7.31
CA SER A 197 1.24 -15.90 7.99
C SER A 197 0.66 -14.66 7.32
N VAL A 198 -0.08 -14.80 6.22
CA VAL A 198 -0.65 -13.68 5.45
C VAL A 198 -2.06 -14.07 4.97
N ASP A 199 -2.92 -13.07 4.74
CA ASP A 199 -4.30 -13.31 4.35
C ASP A 199 -4.40 -13.71 2.86
N PHE A 200 -3.58 -13.07 2.01
CA PHE A 200 -3.53 -13.31 0.57
C PHE A 200 -2.09 -13.65 0.16
N ALA A 201 -1.77 -14.94 0.19
CA ALA A 201 -0.46 -15.43 -0.23
C ALA A 201 -0.43 -15.61 -1.75
N ILE A 202 0.55 -14.99 -2.41
CA ILE A 202 0.85 -15.17 -3.84
C ILE A 202 2.15 -15.98 -3.93
N PRO A 203 2.07 -17.29 -4.19
CA PRO A 203 3.26 -18.13 -4.29
C PRO A 203 4.06 -17.74 -5.53
N ALA A 204 5.28 -17.25 -5.34
CA ALA A 204 6.10 -16.73 -6.43
C ALA A 204 7.56 -16.52 -6.00
N ASN A 205 8.44 -16.46 -6.98
CA ASN A 205 9.84 -16.09 -6.80
C ASN A 205 9.98 -14.61 -6.41
N ASP A 206 10.50 -14.37 -5.23
CA ASP A 206 10.71 -13.03 -4.66
C ASP A 206 12.15 -12.50 -4.80
N ASP A 207 13.05 -13.27 -5.46
CA ASP A 207 14.44 -12.89 -5.70
C ASP A 207 14.67 -12.35 -7.12
N ALA A 208 13.87 -12.76 -8.10
CA ALA A 208 14.02 -12.35 -9.49
C ALA A 208 13.28 -11.04 -9.77
N SER A 209 13.98 -9.97 -10.18
CA SER A 209 13.37 -8.67 -10.51
C SER A 209 12.26 -8.77 -11.57
N LYS A 210 12.41 -9.63 -12.58
CA LYS A 210 11.37 -9.85 -13.60
C LYS A 210 10.11 -10.47 -13.02
N SER A 211 10.24 -11.43 -12.09
CA SER A 211 9.11 -12.04 -11.37
C SER A 211 8.36 -11.00 -10.56
N ILE A 212 9.09 -10.23 -9.74
CA ILE A 212 8.52 -9.16 -8.92
C ILE A 212 7.81 -8.13 -9.80
N GLN A 213 8.45 -7.69 -10.87
CA GLN A 213 7.89 -6.72 -11.80
C GLN A 213 6.57 -7.22 -12.41
N LYS A 214 6.51 -8.48 -12.87
CA LYS A 214 5.30 -9.02 -13.49
C LYS A 214 4.13 -9.05 -12.52
N ILE A 215 4.36 -9.54 -11.29
CA ILE A 215 3.32 -9.63 -10.27
C ILE A 215 2.87 -8.25 -9.79
N VAL A 216 3.82 -7.36 -9.46
CA VAL A 216 3.49 -6.00 -8.99
C VAL A 216 2.80 -5.19 -10.09
N SER A 217 3.19 -5.38 -11.38
CA SER A 217 2.52 -4.71 -12.51
C SER A 217 1.07 -5.16 -12.66
N TYR A 218 0.78 -6.45 -12.52
CA TYR A 218 -0.59 -6.95 -12.53
C TYR A 218 -1.44 -6.36 -11.40
N LEU A 219 -0.91 -6.37 -10.17
CA LEU A 219 -1.60 -5.78 -9.01
C LEU A 219 -1.78 -4.27 -9.16
N TYR A 220 -0.79 -3.60 -9.77
CA TYR A 220 -0.89 -2.18 -10.13
C TYR A 220 -2.10 -1.91 -11.02
N GLU A 221 -2.29 -2.69 -12.09
CA GLU A 221 -3.43 -2.56 -12.99
C GLU A 221 -4.75 -2.75 -12.26
N CYS A 222 -4.86 -3.77 -11.40
CA CYS A 222 -6.05 -3.99 -10.58
C CYS A 222 -6.38 -2.81 -9.65
N VAL A 223 -5.35 -2.23 -9.01
CA VAL A 223 -5.53 -1.06 -8.14
C VAL A 223 -5.94 0.17 -8.93
N VAL A 224 -5.34 0.41 -10.10
CA VAL A 224 -5.69 1.52 -11.00
C VAL A 224 -7.14 1.41 -11.47
N GLU A 225 -7.60 0.20 -11.82
CA GLU A 225 -9.02 -0.04 -12.15
C GLU A 225 -9.94 0.31 -10.97
N GLY A 226 -9.60 -0.12 -9.75
CA GLY A 226 -10.37 0.23 -8.56
C GLY A 226 -10.43 1.74 -8.29
N LEU A 227 -9.32 2.45 -8.52
CA LEU A 227 -9.28 3.91 -8.42
C LEU A 227 -10.12 4.61 -9.50
N ALA A 228 -10.15 4.06 -10.72
CA ALA A 228 -10.98 4.56 -11.82
C ALA A 228 -12.47 4.37 -11.52
N GLU A 229 -12.87 3.18 -11.04
CA GLU A 229 -14.25 2.91 -10.59
C GLU A 229 -14.70 3.88 -9.49
N ARG A 230 -13.83 4.20 -8.55
CA ARG A 230 -14.13 5.19 -7.51
C ARG A 230 -14.34 6.59 -8.08
N LYS A 231 -13.54 6.98 -9.09
CA LYS A 231 -13.71 8.30 -9.73
C LYS A 231 -15.06 8.41 -10.43
N SER A 232 -15.42 7.39 -11.22
CA SER A 232 -16.72 7.40 -11.93
C SER A 232 -17.89 7.39 -10.95
N GLN A 233 -17.84 6.59 -9.89
CA GLN A 233 -18.89 6.60 -8.85
C GLN A 233 -19.02 7.95 -8.14
N LYS A 234 -17.90 8.64 -7.92
CA LYS A 234 -17.93 9.98 -7.31
C LYS A 234 -18.51 11.01 -8.26
N GLU A 235 -18.14 10.99 -9.54
CA GLU A 235 -18.67 11.87 -10.56
C GLU A 235 -20.19 11.67 -10.75
N GLU A 236 -20.66 10.41 -10.74
CA GLU A 236 -22.09 10.10 -10.78
C GLU A 236 -22.84 10.57 -9.52
N ALA A 237 -22.23 10.44 -8.34
CA ALA A 237 -22.80 10.90 -7.08
C ALA A 237 -22.89 12.44 -7.04
N ASP A 238 -21.84 13.12 -7.48
CA ASP A 238 -21.79 14.57 -7.55
C ASP A 238 -22.78 15.10 -8.60
N ALA A 239 -22.93 14.43 -9.76
CA ALA A 239 -23.94 14.76 -10.78
C ALA A 239 -25.37 14.59 -10.25
N LYS A 240 -25.66 13.48 -9.55
CA LYS A 240 -26.98 13.28 -8.92
C LYS A 240 -27.28 14.28 -7.80
N ALA A 241 -26.25 14.69 -7.05
CA ALA A 241 -26.39 15.73 -6.02
C ALA A 241 -26.67 17.12 -6.63
N ALA A 242 -26.15 17.38 -7.82
CA ALA A 242 -26.40 18.63 -8.56
C ALA A 242 -27.81 18.67 -9.23
N GLU A 243 -28.37 17.50 -9.56
CA GLU A 243 -29.72 17.36 -10.11
C GLU A 243 -30.84 17.31 -9.07
N ALA A 244 -30.53 17.14 -7.78
CA ALA A 244 -31.54 17.16 -6.73
C ALA A 244 -32.17 18.57 -6.66
N PRO A 245 -33.50 18.72 -6.86
CA PRO A 245 -34.15 20.04 -6.85
C PRO A 245 -34.01 20.64 -5.44
N LYS A 246 -33.58 21.90 -5.37
CA LYS A 246 -33.69 22.71 -4.17
C LYS A 246 -35.16 22.70 -3.75
N ALA A 247 -35.48 21.93 -2.71
CA ALA A 247 -36.79 22.01 -2.08
C ALA A 247 -37.01 23.48 -1.65
N GLU A 248 -38.03 24.07 -2.21
CA GLU A 248 -38.54 25.41 -1.95
C GLU A 248 -38.63 25.63 -0.44
N ALA A 249 -37.93 26.64 0.04
CA ALA A 249 -38.19 27.20 1.37
C ALA A 249 -39.57 27.82 1.36
N ALA A 250 -40.55 27.17 1.98
CA ALA A 250 -41.85 27.72 2.21
C ALA A 250 -41.74 28.99 3.07
N PRO A 251 -42.44 30.08 2.74
CA PRO A 251 -42.40 31.32 3.51
C PRO A 251 -43.10 31.10 4.86
N ALA A 252 -42.43 31.49 5.93
CA ALA A 252 -42.97 31.51 7.28
C ALA A 252 -44.20 32.44 7.30
N GLN A 253 -45.36 31.88 7.67
CA GLN A 253 -46.56 32.64 7.99
C GLN A 253 -46.34 33.36 9.33
N GLU A 254 -46.54 34.68 9.28
CA GLU A 254 -46.66 35.55 10.45
C GLU A 254 -47.85 35.10 11.33
N ALA A 255 -47.58 34.89 12.61
CA ALA A 255 -48.61 34.73 13.64
C ALA A 255 -49.05 36.10 14.16
N PRO A 256 -50.37 36.38 14.36
CA PRO A 256 -50.85 37.66 14.78
C PRO A 256 -50.60 37.92 16.30
N LYS A 257 -50.21 39.14 16.59
CA LYS A 257 -50.07 39.65 17.95
C LYS A 257 -51.44 39.66 18.64
N ALA A 258 -51.56 38.96 19.76
CA ALA A 258 -52.64 39.16 20.74
C ALA A 258 -52.24 40.25 21.70
N GLU A 259 -53.07 41.31 21.77
CA GLU A 259 -53.07 42.31 22.84
C GLU A 259 -53.57 41.67 24.10
N GLU A 260 -52.90 41.90 25.19
CA GLU A 260 -53.38 41.59 26.52
C GLU A 260 -53.52 42.89 27.34
N LYS A 261 -54.76 43.13 27.69
CA LYS A 261 -55.16 44.18 28.63
C LYS A 261 -55.09 43.66 30.08
N ALA A 262 -54.63 44.53 30.90
CA ALA A 262 -54.73 44.67 32.33
C ALA A 262 -55.71 43.77 33.15
N GLU A 263 -55.25 43.17 34.22
CA GLU A 263 -55.61 43.45 35.61
C GLU A 263 -54.54 42.84 36.56
#